data_6ed8368eb22f0c1a9ec66b65c955cc17
#
_entry.id   6ed8368eb22f0c1a9ec66b65c955cc17
#
_cell.length_a   1.000
_cell.length_b   1.000
_cell.length_c   1.000
_cell.angle_alpha   90.00
_cell.angle_beta   90.00
_cell.angle_gamma   90.00
#
_symmetry.space_group_name_H-M   'P 1'
#
loop_
_entity.id
_entity.type
_entity.pdbx_description
1 polymer ?
#
loop_
_entity_poly.entity_id
_entity_poly.type
_entity_poly.pdbx_seq_one_letter_code
_entity_poly.pdbx_strand_id
1 'polypeptide(L)'
;MDKPMISCFWQRNYFLKNRGLWVDFLFVGVFGLFWGSFLGVLADRQLSEESAVFSPKASTLTMEALGLKGFARSKCDSCHTTLNFYDLVPLFSFLFLRGRCSHCRATIPWRYPLYELTTGLALGASAELCRALVPFFGEIAAAIFFAALFFFWSVGFVLFVTDLEQNFLSEKNLGLLGFGGLAVLLARHMTFGTSVFHSVIATILGILFAVGVRTFFGHDKFGSGDVWLIGILGLWLGKTLPFALLLGSLFAVFGELSIRPWRKRGVQRIFLPLGSWLLLAGFLVLCANGV
;
A
#
# COMPACT_ATOMS: atom_id res chain seq x y z
N MET A 1 -28.65 -19.44 44.77
CA MET A 1 -27.66 -18.40 45.01
C MET A 1 -26.31 -18.96 44.58
N ASP A 2 -25.75 -18.56 43.42
CA ASP A 2 -24.34 -18.65 43.07
C ASP A 2 -24.14 -18.18 41.64
N LYS A 3 -24.12 -16.86 41.45
CA LYS A 3 -23.83 -16.23 40.15
C LYS A 3 -22.77 -15.11 40.18
N PRO A 4 -21.71 -15.11 41.01
CA PRO A 4 -20.67 -14.09 40.78
C PRO A 4 -19.34 -14.59 40.22
N MET A 5 -19.03 -15.91 40.26
CA MET A 5 -17.69 -16.38 39.82
C MET A 5 -17.53 -16.49 38.31
N ILE A 6 -18.58 -16.87 37.60
CA ILE A 6 -18.53 -17.05 36.14
C ILE A 6 -18.41 -15.71 35.42
N SER A 7 -19.10 -14.67 35.91
CA SER A 7 -19.01 -13.31 35.33
C SER A 7 -17.63 -12.67 35.50
N CYS A 8 -16.98 -12.91 36.64
CA CYS A 8 -15.65 -12.36 36.92
C CYS A 8 -14.55 -13.04 36.08
N PHE A 9 -14.69 -14.37 35.82
CA PHE A 9 -13.79 -15.12 34.98
C PHE A 9 -13.90 -14.68 33.49
N TRP A 10 -15.11 -14.48 33.00
CA TRP A 10 -15.36 -13.95 31.64
C TRP A 10 -14.89 -12.51 31.50
N GLN A 11 -15.15 -11.62 32.46
CA GLN A 11 -14.65 -10.26 32.42
C GLN A 11 -13.13 -10.18 32.51
N ARG A 12 -12.48 -11.01 33.33
CA ARG A 12 -11.02 -11.05 33.43
C ARG A 12 -10.35 -11.58 32.16
N ASN A 13 -10.91 -12.63 31.56
CA ASN A 13 -10.42 -13.15 30.29
C ASN A 13 -10.67 -12.18 29.13
N TYR A 14 -11.80 -11.47 29.14
CA TYR A 14 -12.08 -10.42 28.16
C TYR A 14 -11.12 -9.24 28.30
N PHE A 15 -10.79 -8.84 29.53
CA PHE A 15 -9.88 -7.75 29.81
C PHE A 15 -8.41 -8.10 29.53
N LEU A 16 -7.99 -9.32 29.82
CA LEU A 16 -6.65 -9.82 29.48
C LEU A 16 -6.50 -10.03 27.96
N LYS A 17 -7.54 -10.50 27.29
CA LYS A 17 -7.60 -10.63 25.84
C LYS A 17 -7.54 -9.24 25.14
N ASN A 18 -8.19 -8.23 25.73
CA ASN A 18 -8.14 -6.86 25.21
C ASN A 18 -6.80 -6.13 25.49
N ARG A 19 -6.06 -6.46 26.55
CA ARG A 19 -4.73 -5.86 26.76
C ARG A 19 -3.72 -6.25 25.68
N GLY A 20 -3.78 -7.46 25.17
CA GLY A 20 -2.95 -7.90 24.04
C GLY A 20 -3.30 -7.17 22.74
N LEU A 21 -4.55 -6.79 22.53
CA LEU A 21 -5.02 -6.08 21.33
C LEU A 21 -4.20 -4.81 21.04
N TRP A 22 -4.08 -3.93 22.04
CA TRP A 22 -3.37 -2.66 21.89
C TRP A 22 -1.86 -2.82 21.74
N VAL A 23 -1.29 -3.88 22.34
CA VAL A 23 0.16 -4.12 22.30
C VAL A 23 0.59 -4.49 20.90
N ASP A 24 -0.10 -5.44 20.25
CA ASP A 24 0.24 -5.88 18.88
C ASP A 24 0.01 -4.74 17.88
N PHE A 25 -1.11 -4.03 17.98
CA PHE A 25 -1.39 -2.84 17.16
C PHE A 25 -0.27 -1.81 17.29
N LEU A 26 0.15 -1.50 18.52
CA LEU A 26 1.19 -0.50 18.76
C LEU A 26 2.55 -0.96 18.23
N PHE A 27 2.95 -2.21 18.51
CA PHE A 27 4.24 -2.74 18.04
C PHE A 27 4.32 -2.78 16.52
N VAL A 28 3.32 -3.39 15.88
CA VAL A 28 3.28 -3.49 14.42
C VAL A 28 3.04 -2.12 13.79
N GLY A 29 2.24 -1.26 14.41
CA GLY A 29 2.02 0.12 13.97
C GLY A 29 3.31 0.94 14.01
N VAL A 30 4.08 0.89 15.10
CA VAL A 30 5.38 1.57 15.19
C VAL A 30 6.35 1.02 14.14
N PHE A 31 6.44 -0.29 13.97
CA PHE A 31 7.21 -0.87 12.86
C PHE A 31 6.74 -0.34 11.51
N GLY A 32 5.42 -0.25 11.32
CA GLY A 32 4.78 0.29 10.11
C GLY A 32 5.15 1.75 9.83
N LEU A 33 5.36 2.58 10.85
CA LEU A 33 5.84 3.97 10.66
C LEU A 33 7.23 3.97 10.00
N PHE A 34 8.18 3.17 10.50
CA PHE A 34 9.51 3.04 9.92
C PHE A 34 9.46 2.45 8.52
N TRP A 35 8.61 1.43 8.33
CA TRP A 35 8.41 0.82 7.03
C TRP A 35 7.83 1.80 6.01
N GLY A 36 6.88 2.64 6.41
CA GLY A 36 6.30 3.70 5.59
C GLY A 36 7.32 4.75 5.16
N SER A 37 8.21 5.15 6.07
CA SER A 37 9.33 6.04 5.75
C SER A 37 10.22 5.42 4.68
N PHE A 38 10.57 4.14 4.80
CA PHE A 38 11.34 3.40 3.81
C PHE A 38 10.61 3.28 2.45
N LEU A 39 9.33 2.94 2.45
CA LEU A 39 8.52 2.84 1.23
C LEU A 39 8.40 4.19 0.51
N GLY A 40 8.28 5.30 1.26
CA GLY A 40 8.29 6.65 0.70
C GLY A 40 9.58 6.96 -0.06
N VAL A 41 10.73 6.61 0.51
CA VAL A 41 12.03 6.74 -0.17
C VAL A 41 12.13 5.86 -1.41
N LEU A 42 11.59 4.64 -1.37
CA LEU A 42 11.55 3.76 -2.54
C LEU A 42 10.70 4.36 -3.67
N ALA A 43 9.53 4.88 -3.34
CA ALA A 43 8.65 5.51 -4.31
C ALA A 43 9.33 6.74 -4.96
N ASP A 44 9.93 7.62 -4.16
CA ASP A 44 10.66 8.80 -4.67
C ASP A 44 11.83 8.42 -5.59
N ARG A 45 12.54 7.34 -5.30
CA ARG A 45 13.63 6.84 -6.15
C ARG A 45 13.12 6.34 -7.49
N GLN A 46 12.02 5.58 -7.49
CA GLN A 46 11.39 5.13 -8.74
C GLN A 46 10.92 6.31 -9.59
N LEU A 47 10.28 7.31 -8.96
CA LEU A 47 9.85 8.53 -9.64
C LEU A 47 11.04 9.28 -10.26
N SER A 48 12.19 9.30 -9.59
CA SER A 48 13.40 9.97 -10.10
C SER A 48 14.06 9.18 -11.23
N GLU A 49 14.06 7.86 -11.21
CA GLU A 49 14.58 6.99 -12.28
C GLU A 49 13.77 7.13 -13.57
N GLU A 50 12.43 7.11 -13.47
CA GLU A 50 11.55 7.31 -14.63
C GLU A 50 11.72 8.71 -15.25
N SER A 51 11.81 9.76 -14.42
CA SER A 51 12.06 11.12 -14.93
C SER A 51 13.43 11.27 -15.59
N ALA A 52 14.43 10.48 -15.19
CA ALA A 52 15.76 10.46 -15.81
C ALA A 52 15.77 9.75 -17.17
N VAL A 53 14.95 8.72 -17.37
CA VAL A 53 14.80 8.02 -18.66
C VAL A 53 14.26 8.95 -19.73
N PHE A 54 13.40 9.90 -19.37
CA PHE A 54 12.86 10.92 -20.30
C PHE A 54 13.79 12.12 -20.52
N SER A 55 14.93 12.19 -19.80
CA SER A 55 15.91 13.29 -19.95
C SER A 55 17.23 12.77 -20.53
N PRO A 56 17.62 13.15 -21.76
CA PRO A 56 18.79 12.58 -22.46
C PRO A 56 20.16 13.02 -21.92
N LYS A 57 20.30 13.45 -20.67
CA LYS A 57 21.53 14.06 -20.12
C LYS A 57 22.26 13.27 -19.02
N ALA A 58 21.99 11.98 -18.80
CA ALA A 58 22.69 11.20 -17.80
C ALA A 58 23.38 9.95 -18.36
N SER A 59 24.44 10.15 -19.14
CA SER A 59 25.40 9.11 -19.52
C SER A 59 26.67 9.24 -18.68
N THR A 60 26.60 8.80 -17.42
CA THR A 60 27.81 8.44 -16.65
C THR A 60 27.54 7.10 -15.98
N LEU A 61 28.24 6.09 -16.46
CA LEU A 61 28.33 4.75 -15.88
C LEU A 61 28.98 4.87 -14.49
N THR A 62 28.16 5.09 -13.46
CA THR A 62 28.57 5.04 -12.06
C THR A 62 27.95 3.78 -11.42
N MET A 63 28.43 3.39 -10.25
CA MET A 63 27.91 2.26 -9.43
C MET A 63 26.38 2.25 -9.28
N GLU A 64 25.75 3.32 -9.69
CA GLU A 64 24.29 3.53 -9.81
C GLU A 64 23.63 2.60 -10.84
N ALA A 65 24.36 2.20 -11.90
CA ALA A 65 23.87 1.26 -12.92
C ALA A 65 23.74 -0.19 -12.40
N LEU A 66 24.36 -0.51 -11.25
CA LEU A 66 24.35 -1.84 -10.64
C LEU A 66 23.19 -2.06 -9.64
N GLY A 67 22.23 -1.15 -9.55
CA GLY A 67 21.04 -1.33 -8.69
C GLY A 67 21.31 -1.23 -7.18
N LEU A 68 22.54 -0.87 -6.75
CA LEU A 68 22.92 -0.74 -5.33
C LEU A 68 22.51 0.59 -4.69
N LYS A 69 21.69 1.40 -5.37
CA LYS A 69 21.11 2.66 -4.82
C LYS A 69 20.28 2.47 -3.54
N GLY A 70 19.86 1.25 -3.24
CA GLY A 70 19.01 0.95 -2.07
C GLY A 70 19.63 1.34 -0.71
N PHE A 71 20.94 1.45 -0.62
CA PHE A 71 21.67 1.72 0.63
C PHE A 71 22.24 3.14 0.75
N ALA A 72 21.95 4.03 -0.20
CA ALA A 72 22.39 5.41 -0.07
C ALA A 72 21.71 6.10 1.12
N ARG A 73 22.48 6.81 1.96
CA ARG A 73 21.95 7.58 3.09
C ARG A 73 20.97 8.65 2.61
N SER A 74 19.90 8.85 3.36
CA SER A 74 18.93 9.91 3.12
C SER A 74 19.62 11.28 3.23
N LYS A 75 19.33 12.16 2.28
CA LYS A 75 19.88 13.52 2.19
C LYS A 75 18.76 14.53 2.05
N CYS A 76 18.97 15.75 2.52
CA CYS A 76 18.06 16.84 2.28
C CYS A 76 18.11 17.27 0.81
N ASP A 77 16.94 17.42 0.17
CA ASP A 77 16.87 17.81 -1.25
C ASP A 77 17.41 19.22 -1.53
N SER A 78 17.39 20.11 -0.51
CA SER A 78 17.81 21.50 -0.66
C SER A 78 19.30 21.74 -0.35
N CYS A 79 19.83 21.15 0.72
CA CYS A 79 21.22 21.37 1.12
C CYS A 79 22.14 20.17 0.91
N HIS A 80 21.59 19.05 0.44
CA HIS A 80 22.29 17.78 0.17
C HIS A 80 23.07 17.19 1.35
N THR A 81 22.88 17.74 2.57
CA THR A 81 23.47 17.22 3.80
C THR A 81 22.84 15.89 4.15
N THR A 82 23.65 14.91 4.56
CA THR A 82 23.16 13.62 5.04
C THR A 82 22.39 13.79 6.33
N LEU A 83 21.21 13.18 6.40
CA LEU A 83 20.34 13.25 7.58
C LEU A 83 20.91 12.36 8.69
N ASN A 84 20.82 12.83 9.92
CA ASN A 84 21.17 12.08 11.11
C ASN A 84 20.06 11.10 11.48
N PHE A 85 20.36 10.12 12.32
CA PHE A 85 19.38 9.14 12.77
C PHE A 85 18.14 9.81 13.43
N TYR A 86 18.34 10.86 14.19
CA TYR A 86 17.25 11.62 14.84
C TYR A 86 16.33 12.33 13.86
N ASP A 87 16.85 12.73 12.70
CA ASP A 87 16.07 13.36 11.62
C ASP A 87 15.19 12.34 10.89
N LEU A 88 15.45 11.04 11.08
CA LEU A 88 14.77 9.92 10.41
C LEU A 88 13.76 9.20 11.31
N VAL A 89 13.56 9.66 12.55
CA VAL A 89 12.51 9.07 13.42
C VAL A 89 11.13 9.44 12.89
N PRO A 90 10.35 8.46 12.41
CA PRO A 90 9.09 8.74 11.73
C PRO A 90 8.14 9.58 12.59
N LEU A 91 7.41 10.50 11.97
CA LEU A 91 6.48 11.47 12.58
C LEU A 91 7.14 12.39 13.60
N PHE A 92 7.94 11.85 14.53
CA PHE A 92 8.55 12.64 15.62
C PHE A 92 9.52 13.68 15.09
N SER A 93 10.42 13.31 14.16
CA SER A 93 11.37 14.26 13.57
C SER A 93 10.62 15.41 12.88
N PHE A 94 9.57 15.11 12.12
CA PHE A 94 8.75 16.11 11.46
C PHE A 94 8.10 17.07 12.46
N LEU A 95 7.52 16.55 13.55
CA LEU A 95 6.88 17.35 14.59
C LEU A 95 7.89 18.21 15.36
N PHE A 96 9.02 17.64 15.82
CA PHE A 96 10.05 18.36 16.55
C PHE A 96 10.73 19.44 15.71
N LEU A 97 11.02 19.15 14.46
CA LEU A 97 11.61 20.10 13.52
C LEU A 97 10.58 21.06 12.89
N ARG A 98 9.30 20.94 13.27
CA ARG A 98 8.18 21.74 12.73
C ARG A 98 8.13 21.71 11.21
N GLY A 99 8.35 20.53 10.64
CA GLY A 99 8.34 20.32 9.19
C GLY A 99 9.48 21.01 8.44
N ARG A 100 10.64 21.24 9.08
CA ARG A 100 11.79 21.91 8.48
C ARG A 100 13.07 21.11 8.66
N CYS A 101 13.97 21.20 7.69
CA CYS A 101 15.29 20.58 7.78
C CYS A 101 16.07 21.10 8.99
N SER A 102 16.77 20.21 9.70
CA SER A 102 17.62 20.56 10.86
C SER A 102 18.80 21.49 10.51
N HIS A 103 19.31 21.42 9.26
CA HIS A 103 20.45 22.20 8.80
C HIS A 103 20.08 23.50 8.08
N CYS A 104 19.29 23.40 6.99
CA CYS A 104 19.02 24.55 6.14
C CYS A 104 17.63 25.17 6.34
N ARG A 105 16.79 24.60 7.22
CA ARG A 105 15.43 25.05 7.50
C ARG A 105 14.46 25.03 6.31
N ALA A 106 14.84 24.39 5.21
CA ALA A 106 13.93 24.15 4.09
C ALA A 106 12.72 23.32 4.55
N THR A 107 11.55 23.59 3.99
CA THR A 107 10.30 22.90 4.35
C THR A 107 10.29 21.45 3.85
N ILE A 108 9.93 20.54 4.75
CA ILE A 108 9.74 19.11 4.43
C ILE A 108 8.29 18.92 3.96
N PRO A 109 8.06 18.28 2.79
CA PRO A 109 6.73 18.01 2.30
C PRO A 109 5.89 17.16 3.26
N TRP A 110 4.62 17.50 3.44
CA TRP A 110 3.66 16.77 4.28
C TRP A 110 3.39 15.33 3.82
N ARG A 111 3.72 14.98 2.60
CA ARG A 111 3.56 13.62 2.08
C ARG A 111 4.33 12.58 2.88
N TYR A 112 5.55 12.90 3.38
CA TYR A 112 6.37 11.94 4.13
C TYR A 112 5.71 11.49 5.46
N PRO A 113 5.36 12.39 6.38
CA PRO A 113 4.66 11.97 7.60
C PRO A 113 3.30 11.30 7.31
N LEU A 114 2.64 11.64 6.20
CA LEU A 114 1.42 10.96 5.79
C LEU A 114 1.69 9.51 5.36
N TYR A 115 2.78 9.25 4.63
CA TYR A 115 3.20 7.90 4.22
C TYR A 115 3.52 7.03 5.43
N GLU A 116 4.21 7.59 6.40
CA GLU A 116 4.54 6.94 7.67
C GLU A 116 3.27 6.59 8.44
N LEU A 117 2.40 7.56 8.65
CA LEU A 117 1.16 7.38 9.41
C LEU A 117 0.22 6.36 8.75
N THR A 118 -0.01 6.47 7.44
CA THR A 118 -0.92 5.55 6.73
C THR A 118 -0.41 4.12 6.75
N THR A 119 0.90 3.92 6.59
CA THR A 119 1.50 2.58 6.66
C THR A 119 1.46 2.03 8.08
N GLY A 120 1.75 2.86 9.09
CA GLY A 120 1.63 2.45 10.49
C GLY A 120 0.23 2.00 10.87
N LEU A 121 -0.78 2.77 10.47
CA LEU A 121 -2.19 2.44 10.71
C LEU A 121 -2.63 1.18 9.94
N ALA A 122 -2.24 1.06 8.67
CA ALA A 122 -2.61 -0.08 7.83
C ALA A 122 -2.02 -1.40 8.37
N LEU A 123 -0.75 -1.41 8.74
CA LEU A 123 -0.11 -2.60 9.27
C LEU A 123 -0.58 -2.93 10.69
N GLY A 124 -0.76 -1.92 11.54
CA GLY A 124 -1.35 -2.12 12.87
C GLY A 124 -2.76 -2.71 12.79
N ALA A 125 -3.63 -2.16 11.95
CA ALA A 125 -4.97 -2.69 11.73
C ALA A 125 -4.96 -4.11 11.14
N SER A 126 -4.01 -4.41 10.23
CA SER A 126 -3.84 -5.76 9.66
C SER A 126 -3.43 -6.78 10.73
N ALA A 127 -2.56 -6.39 11.67
CA ALA A 127 -2.16 -7.27 12.77
C ALA A 127 -3.36 -7.61 13.69
N GLU A 128 -4.17 -6.63 14.04
CA GLU A 128 -5.38 -6.85 14.85
C GLU A 128 -6.40 -7.74 14.15
N LEU A 129 -6.60 -7.50 12.85
CA LEU A 129 -7.47 -8.35 12.04
C LEU A 129 -6.98 -9.80 12.04
N CYS A 130 -5.71 -10.03 11.74
CA CYS A 130 -5.13 -11.37 11.70
C CYS A 130 -5.23 -12.07 13.06
N ARG A 131 -4.98 -11.36 14.16
CA ARG A 131 -5.17 -11.88 15.51
C ARG A 131 -6.62 -12.28 15.79
N ALA A 132 -7.59 -11.49 15.34
CA ALA A 132 -9.00 -11.83 15.47
C ALA A 132 -9.38 -13.11 14.71
N LEU A 133 -8.63 -13.47 13.67
CA LEU A 133 -8.83 -14.69 12.87
C LEU A 133 -8.19 -15.95 13.47
N VAL A 134 -7.22 -15.81 14.38
CA VAL A 134 -6.52 -16.96 15.01
C VAL A 134 -7.48 -18.01 15.60
N PRO A 135 -8.56 -17.65 16.35
CA PRO A 135 -9.47 -18.63 16.93
C PRO A 135 -10.23 -19.47 15.90
N PHE A 136 -10.38 -18.97 14.69
CA PHE A 136 -11.15 -19.60 13.61
C PHE A 136 -10.27 -20.44 12.68
N PHE A 137 -9.04 -19.99 12.39
CA PHE A 137 -8.19 -20.55 11.35
C PHE A 137 -6.81 -21.01 11.86
N GLY A 138 -6.48 -20.72 13.11
CA GLY A 138 -5.19 -21.03 13.71
C GLY A 138 -4.09 -19.99 13.44
N GLU A 139 -2.99 -20.09 14.18
CA GLU A 139 -1.89 -19.12 14.14
C GLU A 139 -1.16 -19.11 12.80
N ILE A 140 -0.93 -20.26 12.19
CA ILE A 140 -0.20 -20.37 10.92
C ILE A 140 -0.98 -19.68 9.79
N ALA A 141 -2.29 -19.94 9.69
CA ALA A 141 -3.12 -19.31 8.67
C ALA A 141 -3.22 -17.78 8.85
N ALA A 142 -3.36 -17.32 10.11
CA ALA A 142 -3.35 -15.91 10.44
C ALA A 142 -2.00 -15.25 10.08
N ALA A 143 -0.88 -15.91 10.34
CA ALA A 143 0.45 -15.42 9.97
C ALA A 143 0.65 -15.33 8.44
N ILE A 144 0.21 -16.35 7.69
CA ILE A 144 0.23 -16.32 6.21
C ILE A 144 -0.62 -15.16 5.69
N PHE A 145 -1.80 -14.94 6.26
CA PHE A 145 -2.68 -13.85 5.86
C PHE A 145 -2.07 -12.48 6.19
N PHE A 146 -1.45 -12.33 7.36
CA PHE A 146 -0.71 -11.11 7.70
C PHE A 146 0.43 -10.84 6.72
N ALA A 147 1.23 -11.86 6.40
CA ALA A 147 2.30 -11.75 5.42
C ALA A 147 1.78 -11.33 4.03
N ALA A 148 0.62 -11.86 3.63
CA ALA A 148 -0.05 -11.47 2.39
C ALA A 148 -0.49 -10.00 2.41
N LEU A 149 -1.14 -9.52 3.48
CA LEU A 149 -1.54 -8.11 3.64
C LEU A 149 -0.32 -7.18 3.67
N PHE A 150 0.73 -7.56 4.41
CA PHE A 150 1.98 -6.82 4.47
C PHE A 150 2.63 -6.68 3.09
N PHE A 151 2.68 -7.77 2.33
CA PHE A 151 3.24 -7.78 0.99
C PHE A 151 2.40 -6.93 0.02
N PHE A 152 1.07 -7.14 0.04
CA PHE A 152 0.14 -6.36 -0.79
C PHE A 152 0.27 -4.86 -0.49
N TRP A 153 0.28 -4.48 0.80
CA TRP A 153 0.45 -3.09 1.20
C TRP A 153 1.78 -2.52 0.74
N SER A 154 2.89 -3.25 0.96
CA SER A 154 4.24 -2.76 0.63
C SER A 154 4.41 -2.47 -0.87
N VAL A 155 4.05 -3.41 -1.72
CA VAL A 155 4.15 -3.24 -3.18
C VAL A 155 3.08 -2.29 -3.70
N GLY A 156 1.85 -2.46 -3.21
CA GLY A 156 0.71 -1.62 -3.57
C GLY A 156 0.89 -0.16 -3.17
N PHE A 157 1.53 0.12 -2.03
CA PHE A 157 1.82 1.47 -1.58
C PHE A 157 2.78 2.20 -2.54
N VAL A 158 3.85 1.54 -2.98
CA VAL A 158 4.77 2.14 -3.96
C VAL A 158 4.06 2.41 -5.28
N LEU A 159 3.26 1.46 -5.78
CA LEU A 159 2.42 1.65 -6.98
C LEU A 159 1.40 2.78 -6.78
N PHE A 160 0.79 2.87 -5.59
CA PHE A 160 -0.15 3.94 -5.23
C PHE A 160 0.50 5.33 -5.36
N VAL A 161 1.69 5.51 -4.79
CA VAL A 161 2.40 6.79 -4.82
C VAL A 161 2.84 7.16 -6.24
N THR A 162 3.41 6.20 -7.00
CA THR A 162 3.88 6.45 -8.37
C THR A 162 2.72 6.78 -9.32
N ASP A 163 1.59 6.09 -9.19
CA ASP A 163 0.40 6.40 -9.98
C ASP A 163 -0.22 7.74 -9.57
N LEU A 164 -0.29 8.05 -8.27
CA LEU A 164 -0.83 9.31 -7.78
C LEU A 164 -0.01 10.52 -8.25
N GLU A 165 1.31 10.41 -8.34
CA GLU A 165 2.20 11.51 -8.69
C GLU A 165 2.41 11.66 -10.20
N GLN A 166 2.59 10.56 -10.93
CA GLN A 166 2.96 10.56 -12.34
C GLN A 166 1.98 9.81 -13.26
N ASN A 167 0.90 9.20 -12.73
CA ASN A 167 0.01 8.28 -13.43
C ASN A 167 0.80 7.13 -14.11
N PHE A 168 1.78 6.59 -13.39
CA PHE A 168 2.66 5.55 -13.87
C PHE A 168 2.62 4.33 -12.95
N LEU A 169 2.33 3.18 -13.54
CA LEU A 169 2.36 1.88 -12.86
C LEU A 169 3.58 1.09 -13.37
N SER A 170 4.58 0.95 -12.51
CA SER A 170 5.81 0.20 -12.84
C SER A 170 5.50 -1.27 -13.14
N GLU A 171 5.89 -1.75 -14.31
CA GLU A 171 5.70 -3.15 -14.72
C GLU A 171 6.38 -4.13 -13.76
N LYS A 172 7.54 -3.76 -13.22
CA LYS A 172 8.27 -4.58 -12.24
C LYS A 172 7.44 -4.78 -10.96
N ASN A 173 6.86 -3.71 -10.44
CA ASN A 173 6.02 -3.77 -9.24
C ASN A 173 4.69 -4.47 -9.51
N LEU A 174 4.09 -4.28 -10.69
CA LEU A 174 2.92 -5.04 -11.11
C LEU A 174 3.22 -6.53 -11.19
N GLY A 175 4.35 -6.91 -11.79
CA GLY A 175 4.81 -8.31 -11.84
C GLY A 175 5.03 -8.89 -10.45
N LEU A 176 5.65 -8.12 -9.53
CA LEU A 176 5.86 -8.53 -8.15
C LEU A 176 4.52 -8.71 -7.41
N LEU A 177 3.58 -7.79 -7.58
CA LEU A 177 2.23 -7.90 -7.00
C LEU A 177 1.49 -9.12 -7.57
N GLY A 178 1.62 -9.39 -8.86
CA GLY A 178 1.05 -10.57 -9.52
C GLY A 178 1.62 -11.88 -8.98
N PHE A 179 2.93 -11.94 -8.78
CA PHE A 179 3.59 -13.09 -8.16
C PHE A 179 3.09 -13.33 -6.72
N GLY A 180 2.96 -12.26 -5.93
CA GLY A 180 2.37 -12.34 -4.60
C GLY A 180 0.92 -12.85 -4.63
N GLY A 181 0.11 -12.38 -5.58
CA GLY A 181 -1.26 -12.85 -5.79
C GLY A 181 -1.33 -14.35 -6.09
N LEU A 182 -0.44 -14.85 -6.95
CA LEU A 182 -0.34 -16.27 -7.26
C LEU A 182 0.09 -17.08 -6.03
N ALA A 183 1.06 -16.61 -5.28
CA ALA A 183 1.50 -17.27 -4.05
C ALA A 183 0.37 -17.38 -3.01
N VAL A 184 -0.39 -16.29 -2.81
CA VAL A 184 -1.56 -16.27 -1.91
C VAL A 184 -2.65 -17.20 -2.40
N LEU A 185 -2.93 -17.24 -3.71
CA LEU A 185 -3.90 -18.16 -4.29
C LEU A 185 -3.54 -19.62 -4.02
N LEU A 186 -2.27 -19.99 -4.22
CA LEU A 186 -1.77 -21.34 -3.93
C LEU A 186 -1.85 -21.66 -2.44
N ALA A 187 -1.45 -20.72 -1.57
CA ALA A 187 -1.54 -20.89 -0.12
C ALA A 187 -2.99 -21.08 0.34
N ARG A 188 -3.94 -20.29 -0.17
CA ARG A 188 -5.37 -20.47 0.13
C ARG A 188 -5.90 -21.83 -0.32
N HIS A 189 -5.51 -22.30 -1.50
CA HIS A 189 -5.91 -23.60 -1.99
C HIS A 189 -5.41 -24.73 -1.08
N MET A 190 -4.15 -24.67 -0.67
CA MET A 190 -3.53 -25.68 0.19
C MET A 190 -4.07 -25.67 1.62
N THR A 191 -4.40 -24.49 2.16
CA THR A 191 -4.79 -24.32 3.56
C THR A 191 -6.31 -24.50 3.77
N PHE A 192 -7.13 -24.01 2.85
CA PHE A 192 -8.59 -23.93 3.02
C PHE A 192 -9.38 -24.72 1.98
N GLY A 193 -8.72 -25.36 1.02
CA GLY A 193 -9.39 -26.07 -0.08
C GLY A 193 -10.26 -25.16 -0.96
N THR A 194 -10.01 -23.83 -0.92
CA THR A 194 -10.79 -22.87 -1.69
C THR A 194 -10.58 -23.06 -3.17
N SER A 195 -11.65 -22.87 -3.94
CA SER A 195 -11.60 -23.04 -5.38
C SER A 195 -10.77 -21.96 -6.04
N VAL A 196 -9.65 -22.33 -6.64
CA VAL A 196 -8.81 -21.49 -7.52
C VAL A 196 -9.63 -20.93 -8.68
N PHE A 197 -10.69 -21.65 -9.05
CA PHE A 197 -11.58 -21.34 -10.16
C PHE A 197 -12.16 -19.92 -10.07
N HIS A 198 -12.63 -19.49 -8.88
CA HIS A 198 -13.20 -18.15 -8.72
C HIS A 198 -12.18 -17.04 -8.96
N SER A 199 -10.92 -17.22 -8.52
CA SER A 199 -9.88 -16.21 -8.73
C SER A 199 -9.43 -16.15 -10.18
N VAL A 200 -9.34 -17.31 -10.85
CA VAL A 200 -9.02 -17.39 -12.29
C VAL A 200 -10.13 -16.73 -13.12
N ILE A 201 -11.40 -17.03 -12.83
CA ILE A 201 -12.52 -16.38 -13.50
C ILE A 201 -12.50 -14.86 -13.24
N ALA A 202 -12.32 -14.43 -11.99
CA ALA A 202 -12.26 -13.02 -11.66
C ALA A 202 -11.15 -12.29 -12.41
N THR A 203 -9.98 -12.92 -12.54
CA THR A 203 -8.85 -12.39 -13.32
C THR A 203 -9.23 -12.24 -14.78
N ILE A 204 -9.77 -13.28 -15.41
CA ILE A 204 -10.16 -13.26 -16.83
C ILE A 204 -11.25 -12.21 -17.08
N LEU A 205 -12.31 -12.21 -16.27
CA LEU A 205 -13.40 -11.25 -16.40
C LEU A 205 -12.93 -9.82 -16.13
N GLY A 206 -12.03 -9.62 -15.15
CA GLY A 206 -11.41 -8.32 -14.86
C GLY A 206 -10.61 -7.79 -16.04
N ILE A 207 -9.78 -8.62 -16.67
CA ILE A 207 -9.01 -8.24 -17.86
C ILE A 207 -9.96 -7.92 -19.02
N LEU A 208 -10.95 -8.77 -19.29
CA LEU A 208 -11.92 -8.54 -20.37
C LEU A 208 -12.69 -7.23 -20.15
N PHE A 209 -13.14 -6.97 -18.92
CA PHE A 209 -13.78 -5.71 -18.55
C PHE A 209 -12.84 -4.52 -18.79
N ALA A 210 -11.61 -4.58 -18.31
CA ALA A 210 -10.63 -3.49 -18.45
C ALA A 210 -10.28 -3.23 -19.92
N VAL A 211 -10.10 -4.30 -20.73
CA VAL A 211 -9.90 -4.18 -22.19
C VAL A 211 -11.12 -3.56 -22.85
N GLY A 212 -12.33 -3.98 -22.47
CA GLY A 212 -13.58 -3.39 -22.97
C GLY A 212 -13.69 -1.89 -22.66
N VAL A 213 -13.38 -1.49 -21.40
CA VAL A 213 -13.34 -0.07 -20.99
C VAL A 213 -12.30 0.71 -21.84
N ARG A 214 -11.11 0.15 -21.99
CA ARG A 214 -10.04 0.77 -22.78
C ARG A 214 -10.40 0.96 -24.26
N THR A 215 -11.06 -0.04 -24.87
CA THR A 215 -11.52 0.07 -26.26
C THR A 215 -12.65 1.07 -26.43
N PHE A 216 -13.55 1.17 -25.45
CA PHE A 216 -14.70 2.08 -25.50
C PHE A 216 -14.31 3.55 -25.25
N PHE A 217 -13.48 3.83 -24.24
CA PHE A 217 -13.07 5.19 -23.86
C PHE A 217 -11.82 5.70 -24.60
N GLY A 218 -11.11 4.84 -25.29
CA GLY A 218 -9.89 5.12 -26.04
C GLY A 218 -8.61 4.78 -25.26
N HIS A 219 -7.58 4.40 -26.01
CA HIS A 219 -6.28 3.97 -25.50
C HIS A 219 -5.56 5.08 -24.71
N ASP A 220 -5.85 6.33 -25.02
CA ASP A 220 -5.21 7.49 -24.40
C ASP A 220 -5.77 7.82 -23.00
N LYS A 221 -6.95 7.28 -22.65
CA LYS A 221 -7.63 7.58 -21.37
C LYS A 221 -7.51 6.47 -20.34
N PHE A 222 -7.18 5.26 -20.76
CA PHE A 222 -7.07 4.10 -19.89
C PHE A 222 -5.74 3.37 -20.14
N GLY A 223 -4.83 3.43 -19.16
CA GLY A 223 -3.48 2.91 -19.29
C GLY A 223 -3.43 1.39 -19.44
N SER A 224 -2.37 0.88 -20.09
CA SER A 224 -2.12 -0.57 -20.11
C SER A 224 -1.84 -1.12 -18.71
N GLY A 225 -1.23 -0.32 -17.84
CA GLY A 225 -0.97 -0.67 -16.45
C GLY A 225 -2.23 -0.95 -15.66
N ASP A 226 -3.31 -0.17 -15.87
CA ASP A 226 -4.60 -0.37 -15.20
C ASP A 226 -5.24 -1.70 -15.59
N VAL A 227 -5.10 -2.13 -16.87
CA VAL A 227 -5.60 -3.43 -17.33
C VAL A 227 -4.91 -4.57 -16.59
N TRP A 228 -3.58 -4.51 -16.49
CA TRP A 228 -2.80 -5.52 -15.77
C TRP A 228 -3.12 -5.49 -14.27
N LEU A 229 -3.25 -4.29 -13.68
CA LEU A 229 -3.59 -4.14 -12.27
C LEU A 229 -4.94 -4.79 -11.93
N ILE A 230 -5.98 -4.55 -12.73
CA ILE A 230 -7.30 -5.17 -12.53
C ILE A 230 -7.22 -6.69 -12.63
N GLY A 231 -6.48 -7.22 -13.60
CA GLY A 231 -6.23 -8.66 -13.70
C GLY A 231 -5.53 -9.22 -12.47
N ILE A 232 -4.48 -8.56 -12.00
CA ILE A 232 -3.73 -8.97 -10.80
C ILE A 232 -4.62 -8.91 -9.55
N LEU A 233 -5.44 -7.86 -9.40
CA LEU A 233 -6.41 -7.77 -8.31
C LEU A 233 -7.42 -8.92 -8.33
N GLY A 234 -7.73 -9.48 -9.50
CA GLY A 234 -8.54 -10.69 -9.62
C GLY A 234 -7.93 -11.90 -8.91
N LEU A 235 -6.59 -12.07 -8.97
CA LEU A 235 -5.89 -13.14 -8.24
C LEU A 235 -6.00 -12.96 -6.71
N TRP A 236 -5.88 -11.72 -6.23
CA TRP A 236 -5.93 -11.40 -4.81
C TRP A 236 -7.34 -11.50 -4.23
N LEU A 237 -8.34 -10.97 -4.96
CA LEU A 237 -9.69 -10.74 -4.46
C LEU A 237 -10.68 -11.83 -4.86
N GLY A 238 -10.44 -12.51 -5.95
CA GLY A 238 -11.37 -13.53 -6.47
C GLY A 238 -12.79 -12.95 -6.66
N LYS A 239 -13.80 -13.59 -6.07
CA LYS A 239 -15.22 -13.20 -6.19
C LYS A 239 -15.55 -11.78 -5.72
N THR A 240 -14.69 -11.15 -4.91
CA THR A 240 -14.90 -9.80 -4.37
C THR A 240 -14.34 -8.69 -5.25
N LEU A 241 -13.67 -9.04 -6.36
CA LEU A 241 -13.14 -8.08 -7.32
C LEU A 241 -14.17 -7.02 -7.79
N PRO A 242 -15.41 -7.36 -8.17
CA PRO A 242 -16.37 -6.34 -8.62
C PRO A 242 -16.68 -5.29 -7.57
N PHE A 243 -16.70 -5.68 -6.29
CA PHE A 243 -16.91 -4.75 -5.18
C PHE A 243 -15.70 -3.81 -5.02
N ALA A 244 -14.47 -4.31 -5.14
CA ALA A 244 -13.26 -3.49 -5.09
C ALA A 244 -13.19 -2.51 -6.28
N LEU A 245 -13.59 -2.93 -7.48
CA LEU A 245 -13.66 -2.05 -8.65
C LEU A 245 -14.68 -0.92 -8.44
N LEU A 246 -15.86 -1.24 -7.92
CA LEU A 246 -16.87 -0.23 -7.59
C LEU A 246 -16.36 0.76 -6.53
N LEU A 247 -15.82 0.26 -5.43
CA LEU A 247 -15.30 1.08 -4.33
C LEU A 247 -14.12 1.95 -4.79
N GLY A 248 -13.19 1.40 -5.55
CA GLY A 248 -12.04 2.12 -6.10
C GLY A 248 -12.46 3.22 -7.08
N SER A 249 -13.46 2.96 -7.92
CA SER A 249 -14.02 3.96 -8.82
C SER A 249 -14.69 5.10 -8.06
N LEU A 250 -15.43 4.80 -6.99
CA LEU A 250 -16.02 5.82 -6.11
C LEU A 250 -14.93 6.65 -5.43
N PHE A 251 -13.90 6.02 -4.89
CA PHE A 251 -12.78 6.73 -4.27
C PHE A 251 -12.05 7.62 -5.28
N ALA A 252 -11.86 7.17 -6.53
CA ALA A 252 -11.25 7.97 -7.58
C ALA A 252 -12.05 9.25 -7.84
N VAL A 253 -13.37 9.16 -7.95
CA VAL A 253 -14.24 10.31 -8.16
C VAL A 253 -14.20 11.26 -6.96
N PHE A 254 -14.42 10.77 -5.75
CA PHE A 254 -14.41 11.59 -4.53
C PHE A 254 -13.04 12.17 -4.23
N GLY A 255 -11.98 11.39 -4.42
CA GLY A 255 -10.61 11.85 -4.22
C GLY A 255 -10.25 12.99 -5.16
N GLU A 256 -10.58 12.88 -6.44
CA GLU A 256 -10.34 13.97 -7.40
C GLU A 256 -11.18 15.22 -7.07
N LEU A 257 -12.44 15.05 -6.71
CA LEU A 257 -13.29 16.17 -6.29
C LEU A 257 -12.74 16.89 -5.05
N SER A 258 -12.16 16.15 -4.10
CA SER A 258 -11.58 16.70 -2.86
C SER A 258 -10.24 17.40 -3.10
N ILE A 259 -9.40 16.88 -4.00
CA ILE A 259 -8.07 17.43 -4.27
C ILE A 259 -8.14 18.60 -5.28
N ARG A 260 -9.14 18.64 -6.15
CA ARG A 260 -9.29 19.62 -7.21
C ARG A 260 -9.21 21.09 -6.75
N PRO A 261 -9.84 21.50 -5.61
CA PRO A 261 -9.77 22.88 -5.13
C PRO A 261 -8.36 23.31 -4.69
N TRP A 262 -7.54 22.36 -4.23
CA TRP A 262 -6.19 22.61 -3.69
C TRP A 262 -5.08 22.53 -4.75
N ARG A 263 -5.43 22.13 -5.97
CA ARG A 263 -4.48 22.02 -7.08
C ARG A 263 -4.12 23.41 -7.60
N LYS A 264 -2.82 23.67 -7.78
CA LYS A 264 -2.33 24.91 -8.38
C LYS A 264 -2.94 25.08 -9.78
N ARG A 265 -3.51 26.25 -10.06
CA ARG A 265 -4.05 26.60 -11.38
C ARG A 265 -2.93 26.48 -12.43
N GLY A 266 -3.10 25.61 -13.40
CA GLY A 266 -2.11 25.38 -14.49
C GLY A 266 -1.65 23.94 -14.67
N VAL A 267 -1.83 23.06 -13.69
CA VAL A 267 -1.54 21.62 -13.84
C VAL A 267 -2.83 20.91 -14.21
N GLN A 268 -3.11 20.81 -15.50
CA GLN A 268 -4.17 19.94 -16.00
C GLN A 268 -3.65 18.51 -16.00
N ARG A 269 -4.01 17.69 -14.99
CA ARG A 269 -3.93 16.24 -15.15
C ARG A 269 -5.09 15.82 -16.05
N ILE A 270 -4.76 15.22 -17.17
CA ILE A 270 -5.73 14.73 -18.16
C ILE A 270 -6.37 13.42 -17.68
N PHE A 271 -5.75 12.74 -16.71
CA PHE A 271 -6.15 11.40 -16.25
C PHE A 271 -6.38 11.32 -14.74
N LEU A 272 -7.41 10.58 -14.35
CA LEU A 272 -7.59 10.14 -12.95
C LEU A 272 -6.55 9.06 -12.62
N PRO A 273 -5.86 9.14 -11.47
CA PRO A 273 -5.00 8.06 -10.99
C PRO A 273 -5.86 6.90 -10.47
N LEU A 274 -6.48 6.17 -11.40
CA LEU A 274 -7.43 5.10 -11.07
C LEU A 274 -6.74 3.95 -10.33
N GLY A 275 -5.51 3.62 -10.75
CA GLY A 275 -4.70 2.56 -10.16
C GLY A 275 -4.51 2.75 -8.65
N SER A 276 -4.20 3.97 -8.22
CA SER A 276 -4.04 4.30 -6.80
C SER A 276 -5.29 3.95 -5.97
N TRP A 277 -6.45 4.35 -6.44
CA TRP A 277 -7.70 4.13 -5.73
C TRP A 277 -8.17 2.68 -5.76
N LEU A 278 -7.87 1.96 -6.84
CA LEU A 278 -8.11 0.52 -6.93
C LEU A 278 -7.25 -0.27 -5.95
N LEU A 279 -5.99 0.11 -5.78
CA LEU A 279 -5.10 -0.51 -4.80
C LEU A 279 -5.58 -0.30 -3.37
N LEU A 280 -6.00 0.92 -3.03
CA LEU A 280 -6.57 1.22 -1.71
C LEU A 280 -7.85 0.43 -1.47
N ALA A 281 -8.77 0.42 -2.43
CA ALA A 281 -9.99 -0.36 -2.34
C ALA A 281 -9.72 -1.85 -2.23
N GLY A 282 -8.77 -2.37 -3.02
CA GLY A 282 -8.34 -3.77 -2.96
C GLY A 282 -7.83 -4.15 -1.58
N PHE A 283 -7.00 -3.32 -0.96
CA PHE A 283 -6.52 -3.55 0.40
C PHE A 283 -7.65 -3.57 1.42
N LEU A 284 -8.56 -2.59 1.38
CA LEU A 284 -9.70 -2.53 2.29
C LEU A 284 -10.63 -3.75 2.14
N VAL A 285 -10.86 -4.19 0.90
CA VAL A 285 -11.68 -5.38 0.61
C VAL A 285 -10.99 -6.65 1.10
N LEU A 286 -9.66 -6.77 0.97
CA LEU A 286 -8.89 -7.88 1.56
C LEU A 286 -9.02 -7.90 3.08
N CYS A 287 -8.91 -6.74 3.72
CA CYS A 287 -9.11 -6.62 5.16
C CYS A 287 -10.54 -7.00 5.58
N ALA A 288 -11.55 -6.58 4.83
CA ALA A 288 -12.97 -6.81 5.18
C ALA A 288 -13.43 -8.27 5.00
N ASN A 289 -12.88 -8.98 4.03
CA ASN A 289 -13.33 -10.36 3.72
C ASN A 289 -12.63 -11.45 4.53
N GLY A 290 -11.54 -11.12 5.19
CA GLY A 290 -10.71 -12.15 5.80
C GLY A 290 -10.15 -13.12 4.74
N VAL A 291 -9.87 -14.31 5.13
CA VAL A 291 -9.41 -15.38 4.23
C VAL A 291 -10.57 -15.96 3.42
#